data_bdf37ded1a74c57eeaf43aee4d01f897
#
_entry.id   bdf37ded1a74c57eeaf43aee4d01f897
#
_cell.length_a   1.000
_cell.length_b   1.000
_cell.length_c   1.000
_cell.angle_alpha   90.00
_cell.angle_beta   90.00
_cell.angle_gamma   90.00
#
_symmetry.space_group_name_H-M   'P 1'
#
loop_
_entity.id
_entity.type
_entity.pdbx_description
1 polymer ?
#
loop_
_entity_poly.entity_id
_entity_poly.type
_entity_poly.pdbx_seq_one_letter_code
_entity_poly.pdbx_strand_id
1 'polypeptide(L)'
;MNRNTKNEKKLISNGEEFDRLLKEKDAIFVLFSNDSCGYCQIAEKNINQVIGDFPQLELYQLKLTDAPEIFERYGINSVPVSKVFKDGKAVYTGFGVRSPNDIYYQLQSYFGSGNSYFKDLANNN
;
A
#
# COMPACT_ATOMS: atom_id res chain seq x y z
N MET A 1 -20.94 -13.16 -1.78
CA MET A 1 -20.30 -13.23 -1.82
C MET A 1 -19.31 -12.87 -1.35
N ASN A 2 -18.77 -13.00 -1.09
CA ASN A 2 -17.89 -12.71 -0.59
C ASN A 2 -16.79 -12.46 -1.01
N ARG A 3 -16.39 -11.96 -1.08
CA ARG A 3 -15.43 -11.57 -1.58
C ARG A 3 -14.26 -11.60 -0.98
N ASN A 4 -13.48 -11.33 -1.21
CA ASN A 4 -12.22 -11.24 -0.89
C ASN A 4 -11.92 -10.14 0.02
N THR A 5 -12.32 -10.33 1.27
CA THR A 5 -12.17 -9.31 2.27
C THR A 5 -10.72 -8.99 2.59
N LYS A 6 -9.80 -9.93 2.33
CA LYS A 6 -8.41 -9.63 2.63
C LYS A 6 -7.79 -8.62 1.69
N ASN A 7 -8.47 -8.34 0.56
CA ASN A 7 -7.98 -7.32 -0.36
C ASN A 7 -8.65 -5.98 -0.13
N GLU A 8 -9.58 -5.91 0.80
CA GLU A 8 -10.22 -4.64 1.11
C GLU A 8 -9.31 -3.83 2.00
N LYS A 9 -9.27 -2.54 1.74
CA LYS A 9 -8.46 -1.65 2.56
C LYS A 9 -9.07 -1.49 3.94
N LYS A 10 -8.23 -1.21 4.91
CA LYS A 10 -8.65 -0.92 6.27
C LYS A 10 -8.26 0.52 6.57
N LEU A 11 -9.13 1.22 7.29
CA LEU A 11 -8.84 2.61 7.63
C LEU A 11 -8.04 2.66 8.92
N ILE A 12 -7.01 3.50 8.93
CA ILE A 12 -6.25 3.78 10.14
C ILE A 12 -6.86 5.02 10.76
N SER A 13 -7.21 4.93 12.03
CA SER A 13 -7.99 5.96 12.71
C SER A 13 -7.20 7.18 13.14
N ASN A 14 -5.91 6.98 13.45
CA ASN A 14 -5.09 8.07 13.97
C ASN A 14 -3.63 7.65 13.93
N GLY A 15 -2.75 8.57 14.34
CA GLY A 15 -1.33 8.31 14.30
C GLY A 15 -0.86 7.23 15.26
N GLU A 16 -1.52 7.11 16.40
CA GLU A 16 -1.15 6.06 17.35
C GLU A 16 -1.41 4.68 16.79
N GLU A 17 -2.53 4.53 16.11
CA GLU A 17 -2.83 3.25 15.47
C GLU A 17 -1.83 2.95 14.37
N PHE A 18 -1.45 3.97 13.61
CA PHE A 18 -0.43 3.80 12.59
C PHE A 18 0.87 3.26 13.19
N ASP A 19 1.32 3.87 14.26
CA ASP A 19 2.56 3.46 14.91
C ASP A 19 2.46 2.06 15.49
N ARG A 20 1.29 1.72 16.02
CA ARG A 20 1.07 0.37 16.55
C ARG A 20 1.15 -0.66 15.44
N LEU A 21 0.55 -0.36 14.29
CA LEU A 21 0.60 -1.29 13.16
C LEU A 21 2.04 -1.50 12.67
N LEU A 22 2.85 -0.45 12.66
CA LEU A 22 4.24 -0.60 12.26
C LEU A 22 5.01 -1.52 13.20
N LYS A 23 4.63 -1.55 14.46
CA LYS A 23 5.28 -2.43 15.44
C LYS A 23 4.78 -3.86 15.34
N GLU A 24 3.49 -4.02 15.08
CA GLU A 24 2.85 -5.33 15.15
C GLU A 24 2.92 -6.14 13.87
N LYS A 25 2.95 -5.46 12.74
CA LYS A 25 2.88 -6.13 11.45
C LYS A 25 4.24 -6.19 10.81
N ASP A 26 4.55 -7.34 10.21
CA ASP A 26 5.81 -7.48 9.49
C ASP A 26 5.85 -6.57 8.27
N ALA A 27 4.73 -6.45 7.57
CA ALA A 27 4.67 -5.60 6.38
C ALA A 27 3.25 -5.12 6.16
N ILE A 28 3.10 -3.86 5.75
CA ILE A 28 1.80 -3.29 5.37
C ILE A 28 1.98 -2.35 4.18
N PHE A 29 0.90 -2.20 3.43
CA PHE A 29 0.82 -1.25 2.34
C PHE A 29 -0.11 -0.12 2.81
N VAL A 30 0.38 1.12 2.82
CA VAL A 30 -0.42 2.25 3.27
C VAL A 30 -0.63 3.22 2.12
N LEU A 31 -1.88 3.51 1.84
CA LEU A 31 -2.25 4.54 0.88
C LEU A 31 -2.57 5.82 1.66
N PHE A 32 -1.73 6.83 1.47
CA PHE A 32 -1.93 8.14 2.08
C PHE A 32 -2.86 8.93 1.16
N SER A 33 -3.98 9.36 1.70
CA SER A 33 -5.04 9.95 0.90
C SER A 33 -5.75 11.05 1.65
N ASN A 34 -6.81 11.57 1.04
CA ASN A 34 -7.66 12.54 1.69
C ASN A 34 -9.07 12.35 1.15
N ASP A 35 -10.03 13.02 1.78
CA ASP A 35 -11.40 12.96 1.32
C ASP A 35 -11.54 13.66 -0.02
N SER A 36 -12.50 13.21 -0.81
CA SER A 36 -12.84 13.85 -2.10
C SER A 36 -11.64 13.88 -3.06
N CYS A 37 -10.83 12.83 -3.03
CA CYS A 37 -9.65 12.76 -3.86
C CYS A 37 -9.85 11.73 -4.95
N GLY A 38 -10.11 12.19 -6.18
CA GLY A 38 -10.35 11.30 -7.30
C GLY A 38 -9.13 10.46 -7.66
N TYR A 39 -7.94 11.06 -7.62
CA TYR A 39 -6.73 10.31 -7.93
C TYR A 39 -6.43 9.26 -6.87
N CYS A 40 -6.83 9.51 -5.62
CA CYS A 40 -6.66 8.50 -4.57
C CYS A 40 -7.52 7.28 -4.86
N GLN A 41 -8.72 7.48 -5.41
CA GLN A 41 -9.59 6.37 -5.78
C GLN A 41 -8.98 5.54 -6.90
N ILE A 42 -8.36 6.19 -7.88
CA ILE A 42 -7.69 5.49 -8.97
C ILE A 42 -6.50 4.72 -8.43
N ALA A 43 -5.73 5.34 -7.54
CA ALA A 43 -4.59 4.68 -6.93
C ALA A 43 -5.03 3.42 -6.18
N GLU A 44 -6.11 3.54 -5.41
CA GLU A 44 -6.62 2.38 -4.67
C GLU A 44 -7.03 1.25 -5.60
N LYS A 45 -7.70 1.60 -6.70
CA LYS A 45 -8.11 0.60 -7.67
C LYS A 45 -6.91 -0.13 -8.25
N ASN A 46 -5.87 0.61 -8.59
CA ASN A 46 -4.67 0.00 -9.17
C ASN A 46 -3.95 -0.88 -8.16
N ILE A 47 -3.90 -0.45 -6.91
CA ILE A 47 -3.27 -1.26 -5.86
C ILE A 47 -4.04 -2.56 -5.67
N ASN A 48 -5.36 -2.48 -5.67
CA ASN A 48 -6.19 -3.67 -5.46
C ASN A 48 -6.04 -4.71 -6.58
N GLN A 49 -5.64 -4.28 -7.76
CA GLN A 49 -5.39 -5.23 -8.85
C GLN A 49 -4.16 -6.09 -8.59
N VAL A 50 -3.30 -5.65 -7.71
CA VAL A 50 -1.99 -6.27 -7.51
C VAL A 50 -1.85 -6.92 -6.15
N ILE A 51 -2.44 -6.30 -5.11
CA ILE A 51 -2.09 -6.66 -3.74
C ILE A 51 -2.48 -8.09 -3.36
N GLY A 52 -3.46 -8.64 -4.05
CA GLY A 52 -3.85 -10.03 -3.81
C GLY A 52 -2.76 -11.03 -4.14
N ASP A 53 -1.80 -10.63 -4.97
CA ASP A 53 -0.67 -11.49 -5.30
C ASP A 53 0.40 -11.49 -4.21
N PHE A 54 0.23 -10.66 -3.20
CA PHE A 54 1.19 -10.54 -2.10
C PHE A 54 0.45 -10.74 -0.79
N PRO A 55 0.14 -11.98 -0.43
CA PRO A 55 -0.72 -12.25 0.73
C PRO A 55 -0.13 -11.80 2.06
N GLN A 56 1.17 -11.54 2.12
CA GLN A 56 1.79 -11.02 3.32
C GLN A 56 1.48 -9.55 3.56
N LEU A 57 0.88 -8.86 2.56
CA LEU A 57 0.56 -7.45 2.68
C LEU A 57 -0.93 -7.24 2.87
N GLU A 58 -1.27 -6.31 3.75
CA GLU A 58 -2.64 -5.81 3.88
C GLU A 58 -2.63 -4.35 3.46
N LEU A 59 -3.72 -3.91 2.84
CA LEU A 59 -3.85 -2.53 2.40
C LEU A 59 -4.55 -1.71 3.46
N TYR A 60 -3.89 -0.65 3.88
CA TYR A 60 -4.45 0.33 4.81
C TYR A 60 -4.53 1.68 4.13
N GLN A 61 -5.49 2.48 4.56
CA GLN A 61 -5.61 3.86 4.11
C GLN A 61 -5.49 4.78 5.31
N LEU A 62 -4.71 5.84 5.15
CA LEU A 62 -4.57 6.87 6.18
C LEU A 62 -4.90 8.21 5.55
N LYS A 63 -5.89 8.90 6.12
CA LYS A 63 -6.31 10.20 5.61
C LYS A 63 -5.58 11.32 6.33
N LEU A 64 -5.30 12.37 5.59
CA LEU A 64 -4.61 13.53 6.15
C LEU A 64 -5.35 14.07 7.37
N THR A 65 -6.69 14.12 7.28
CA THR A 65 -7.49 14.67 8.38
C THR A 65 -7.41 13.85 9.65
N ASP A 66 -7.09 12.56 9.53
CA ASP A 66 -7.05 11.67 10.69
C ASP A 66 -5.68 11.64 11.36
N ALA A 67 -4.62 11.94 10.64
CA ALA A 67 -3.27 11.86 11.21
C ALA A 67 -2.31 12.78 10.48
N PRO A 68 -2.55 14.11 10.57
CA PRO A 68 -1.67 15.04 9.86
C PRO A 68 -0.22 14.94 10.31
N GLU A 69 0.02 14.54 11.56
CA GLU A 69 1.39 14.43 12.05
C GLU A 69 2.17 13.32 11.35
N ILE A 70 1.48 12.28 10.88
CA ILE A 70 2.16 11.22 10.14
C ILE A 70 2.53 11.70 8.75
N PHE A 71 1.65 12.47 8.11
CA PHE A 71 1.95 13.06 6.81
C PHE A 71 3.17 13.97 6.93
N GLU A 72 3.22 14.75 8.00
CA GLU A 72 4.36 15.63 8.23
C GLU A 72 5.64 14.83 8.47
N ARG A 73 5.53 13.75 9.23
CA ARG A 73 6.69 12.89 9.52
C ARG A 73 7.37 12.40 8.25
N TYR A 74 6.59 12.06 7.24
CA TYR A 74 7.13 11.52 6.00
C TYR A 74 7.22 12.56 4.88
N GLY A 75 6.96 13.83 5.20
CA GLY A 75 7.07 14.89 4.21
C GLY A 75 6.06 14.79 3.07
N ILE A 76 4.87 14.27 3.36
CA ILE A 76 3.86 14.07 2.33
C ILE A 76 3.05 15.35 2.18
N ASN A 77 3.21 16.02 1.05
CA ASN A 77 2.55 17.29 0.78
C ASN A 77 1.42 17.19 -0.22
N SER A 78 1.33 16.09 -0.93
CA SER A 78 0.24 15.89 -1.88
C SER A 78 -0.13 14.42 -1.88
N VAL A 79 -1.37 14.11 -2.24
CA VAL A 79 -1.89 12.76 -2.26
C VAL A 79 -2.35 12.41 -3.66
N PRO A 80 -2.39 11.14 -4.03
CA PRO A 80 -2.06 9.97 -3.21
C PRO A 80 -0.56 9.71 -3.14
N VAL A 81 -0.15 9.09 -2.04
CA VAL A 81 1.19 8.55 -1.90
C VAL A 81 1.04 7.14 -1.38
N SER A 82 1.77 6.21 -1.99
CA SER A 82 1.75 4.80 -1.58
C SER A 82 3.06 4.48 -0.88
N LYS A 83 2.98 3.85 0.27
CA LYS A 83 4.19 3.40 0.96
C LYS A 83 4.03 1.97 1.41
N VAL A 84 5.11 1.21 1.29
CA VAL A 84 5.16 -0.12 1.87
C VAL A 84 6.15 -0.08 3.01
N PHE A 85 5.71 -0.58 4.15
CA PHE A 85 6.55 -0.66 5.34
C PHE A 85 6.87 -2.12 5.61
N LYS A 86 8.12 -2.39 5.88
CA LYS A 86 8.59 -3.72 6.25
C LYS A 86 9.43 -3.58 7.49
N ASP A 87 9.07 -4.30 8.53
CA ASP A 87 9.74 -4.23 9.83
C ASP A 87 9.79 -2.78 10.32
N GLY A 88 8.70 -2.04 10.11
CA GLY A 88 8.56 -0.69 10.59
C GLY A 88 9.22 0.38 9.74
N LYS A 89 9.84 0.01 8.64
CA LYS A 89 10.56 0.96 7.80
C LYS A 89 9.95 1.04 6.42
N ALA A 90 9.89 2.26 5.86
CA ALA A 90 9.38 2.45 4.51
C ALA A 90 10.41 1.89 3.52
N VAL A 91 10.02 0.85 2.78
CA VAL A 91 10.90 0.26 1.78
C VAL A 91 10.53 0.67 0.37
N TYR A 92 9.31 1.16 0.17
CA TYR A 92 8.85 1.62 -1.13
C TYR A 92 7.99 2.85 -0.94
N THR A 93 8.15 3.82 -1.82
CA THR A 93 7.28 5.00 -1.87
C THR A 93 6.96 5.28 -3.33
N GLY A 94 5.65 5.35 -3.63
CA GLY A 94 5.18 5.75 -4.95
C GLY A 94 4.41 7.04 -4.83
N PHE A 95 4.75 8.00 -5.66
CA PHE A 95 4.08 9.30 -5.67
C PHE A 95 3.04 9.34 -6.77
N GLY A 96 1.85 9.80 -6.42
CA GLY A 96 0.76 9.88 -7.38
C GLY A 96 0.19 8.52 -7.71
N VAL A 97 -0.53 8.44 -8.81
CA VAL A 97 -1.13 7.20 -9.28
C VAL A 97 -0.06 6.38 -9.98
N ARG A 98 0.14 5.16 -9.52
CA ARG A 98 1.09 4.23 -10.14
C ARG A 98 0.30 3.15 -10.87
N SER A 99 0.83 2.67 -11.98
CA SER A 99 0.17 1.61 -12.73
C SER A 99 0.24 0.29 -11.98
N PRO A 100 -0.69 -0.62 -12.24
CA PRO A 100 -0.60 -1.95 -11.61
C PRO A 100 0.72 -2.66 -11.90
N ASN A 101 1.24 -2.53 -13.13
CA ASN A 101 2.52 -3.16 -13.47
C ASN A 101 3.65 -2.59 -12.64
N ASP A 102 3.68 -1.27 -12.49
CA ASP A 102 4.73 -0.64 -11.70
C ASP A 102 4.67 -1.12 -10.24
N ILE A 103 3.46 -1.13 -9.68
CA ILE A 103 3.28 -1.57 -8.31
C ILE A 103 3.74 -3.02 -8.16
N TYR A 104 3.36 -3.89 -9.10
CA TYR A 104 3.73 -5.29 -9.01
C TYR A 104 5.24 -5.47 -8.99
N TYR A 105 5.94 -4.81 -9.90
CA TYR A 105 7.38 -4.98 -9.98
C TYR A 105 8.09 -4.42 -8.77
N GLN A 106 7.57 -3.32 -8.21
CA GLN A 106 8.15 -2.79 -6.99
C GLN A 106 7.96 -3.74 -5.83
N LEU A 107 6.75 -4.28 -5.67
CA LEU A 107 6.49 -5.21 -4.58
C LEU A 107 7.28 -6.50 -4.74
N GLN A 108 7.42 -6.96 -5.96
CA GLN A 108 8.18 -8.17 -6.23
C GLN A 108 9.61 -8.05 -5.74
N SER A 109 10.22 -6.88 -5.89
CA SER A 109 11.61 -6.72 -5.49
C SER A 109 11.80 -6.80 -3.98
N TYR A 110 10.74 -6.57 -3.19
CA TYR A 110 10.84 -6.65 -1.74
C TYR A 110 10.27 -7.94 -1.17
N PHE A 111 9.33 -8.56 -1.86
CA PHE A 111 8.60 -9.71 -1.32
C PHE A 111 8.69 -10.95 -2.20
N GLY A 112 9.44 -10.86 -3.28
CA GLY A 112 9.49 -11.94 -4.25
C GLY A 112 8.20 -12.03 -5.04
N SER A 113 8.11 -13.01 -5.92
CA SER A 113 6.92 -13.18 -6.74
C SER A 113 5.79 -13.72 -5.89
N GLY A 114 4.71 -12.97 -5.79
CA GLY A 114 3.57 -13.42 -5.03
C GLY A 114 2.68 -14.35 -5.81
N ASN A 115 2.71 -14.25 -7.13
CA ASN A 115 1.84 -15.01 -8.01
C ASN A 115 2.67 -15.86 -8.92
N SER A 116 2.36 -17.16 -9.02
CA SER A 116 3.17 -18.08 -9.79
C SER A 116 3.19 -17.75 -11.29
N TYR A 117 2.10 -17.20 -11.80
CA TYR A 117 2.06 -16.82 -13.22
C TYR A 117 3.14 -15.78 -13.53
N PHE A 118 3.19 -14.73 -12.73
CA PHE A 118 4.19 -13.69 -12.94
C PHE A 118 5.59 -14.20 -12.63
N LYS A 119 5.70 -15.08 -11.65
CA LYS A 119 6.98 -15.67 -11.31
C LYS A 119 7.54 -16.45 -12.49
N ASP A 120 6.68 -17.23 -13.15
CA ASP A 120 7.12 -18.00 -14.31
C ASP A 120 7.55 -17.09 -15.45
N LEU A 121 6.83 -16.01 -15.67
CA LEU A 121 7.22 -15.06 -16.70
C LEU A 121 8.58 -14.45 -16.41
N ALA A 122 8.80 -14.08 -15.17
CA ALA A 122 10.06 -13.47 -14.75
C ALA A 122 11.23 -14.44 -14.91
N ASN A 123 10.98 -15.70 -14.61
CA ASN A 123 12.05 -16.71 -14.66
C ASN A 123 12.36 -17.20 -16.07
N ASN A 124 11.48 -16.93 -17.00
CA ASN A 124 11.69 -17.39 -18.37
C ASN A 124 12.52 -16.43 -19.20
N ASN A 125 12.97 -15.38 -18.60
CA ASN A 125 13.84 -14.43 -19.30
C ASN A 125 15.32 -14.68 -19.02
#